data_d23e1e566f6f2227a25d3d26fdd37275
#
_entry.id   d23e1e566f6f2227a25d3d26fdd37275
#
_cell.length_a   1.000
_cell.length_b   1.000
_cell.length_c   1.000
_cell.angle_alpha   90.00
_cell.angle_beta   90.00
_cell.angle_gamma   90.00
#
_symmetry.space_group_name_H-M   'P 1'
#
loop_
_entity.id
_entity.type
_entity.pdbx_description
1 polymer ?
#
loop_
_entity_poly.entity_id
_entity_poly.type
_entity_poly.pdbx_seq_one_letter_code
_entity_poly.pdbx_strand_id
1 'polypeptide(L)'
;PLSDKLPGLHLTLKADRLGSLEQGSPVFYRQIQVGQVKSFQLGDDQRTIEIKVHIEPAYADLVRKHTRFWNASGISISGGLSGFKVRSESLLTLAAGGIAFATSDSRGDSPPTDPSKPFRLYDDYDAAQAGLRVKLKMNDVSGIDPGRTPVMFNGVQVGLVKSIDMGKDYSSATADLAMDPRVEDMLLEGTEFWTVKPSISLAGITG
;
A
#
# COMPACT_ATOMS: atom_id res chain seq x y z
N PRO A 1 -31.48 1.62 -5.06
CA PRO A 1 -30.50 1.18 -4.09
C PRO A 1 -30.32 -0.31 -4.23
N LEU A 2 -29.13 -0.74 -4.63
CA LEU A 2 -28.80 -2.15 -4.72
C LEU A 2 -28.78 -2.72 -3.29
N SER A 3 -29.67 -3.70 -3.05
CA SER A 3 -29.87 -4.31 -1.74
C SER A 3 -28.57 -4.97 -1.21
N ASP A 4 -28.30 -4.87 0.11
CA ASP A 4 -27.24 -5.62 0.81
C ASP A 4 -27.44 -7.15 0.75
N LYS A 5 -28.49 -7.61 0.07
CA LYS A 5 -28.85 -9.02 -0.10
C LYS A 5 -28.31 -9.67 -1.37
N LEU A 6 -27.52 -8.94 -2.19
CA LEU A 6 -26.91 -9.56 -3.36
C LEU A 6 -25.85 -10.57 -2.94
N PRO A 7 -25.84 -11.78 -3.53
CA PRO A 7 -24.78 -12.74 -3.26
C PRO A 7 -23.43 -12.18 -3.71
N GLY A 8 -22.36 -12.51 -2.99
CA GLY A 8 -21.00 -12.03 -3.27
C GLY A 8 -20.31 -11.49 -2.04
N LEU A 9 -19.15 -10.92 -2.24
CA LEU A 9 -18.35 -10.36 -1.16
C LEU A 9 -18.60 -8.85 -1.04
N HIS A 10 -19.02 -8.42 0.14
CA HIS A 10 -19.23 -7.03 0.48
C HIS A 10 -18.08 -6.55 1.35
N LEU A 11 -17.41 -5.47 0.94
CA LEU A 11 -16.24 -4.93 1.60
C LEU A 11 -16.40 -3.44 1.86
N THR A 12 -15.73 -2.96 2.88
CA THR A 12 -15.56 -1.53 3.13
C THR A 12 -14.11 -1.15 2.81
N LEU A 13 -13.94 -0.12 1.97
CA LEU A 13 -12.64 0.49 1.73
C LEU A 13 -12.60 1.84 2.45
N LYS A 14 -11.44 2.20 3.00
CA LYS A 14 -11.18 3.52 3.59
C LYS A 14 -10.20 4.30 2.72
N ALA A 15 -10.55 5.55 2.40
CA ALA A 15 -9.76 6.46 1.59
C ALA A 15 -9.65 7.84 2.25
N ASP A 16 -8.59 8.56 1.94
CA ASP A 16 -8.42 9.95 2.39
C ASP A 16 -9.25 10.91 1.51
N ARG A 17 -9.58 10.50 0.28
CA ARG A 17 -10.39 11.25 -0.69
C ARG A 17 -11.17 10.32 -1.61
N LEU A 18 -12.33 10.77 -2.09
CA LEU A 18 -13.17 9.99 -3.01
C LEU A 18 -12.59 9.94 -4.43
N GLY A 19 -11.95 11.03 -4.85
CA GLY A 19 -11.51 11.18 -6.25
C GLY A 19 -12.70 11.25 -7.20
N SER A 20 -12.58 10.55 -8.33
CA SER A 20 -13.61 10.47 -9.37
C SER A 20 -14.56 9.27 -9.23
N LEU A 21 -14.58 8.65 -8.04
CA LEU A 21 -15.44 7.49 -7.80
C LEU A 21 -16.89 7.93 -7.58
N GLU A 22 -17.79 7.20 -8.22
CA GLU A 22 -19.23 7.36 -8.11
C GLU A 22 -19.90 6.04 -7.72
N GLN A 23 -21.17 6.11 -7.34
CA GLN A 23 -21.96 4.88 -7.17
C GLN A 23 -22.07 4.17 -8.52
N GLY A 24 -21.78 2.88 -8.56
CA GLY A 24 -21.70 2.10 -9.78
C GLY A 24 -20.31 2.08 -10.43
N SER A 25 -19.33 2.87 -9.96
CA SER A 25 -17.96 2.77 -10.45
C SER A 25 -17.47 1.33 -10.41
N PRO A 26 -16.83 0.82 -11.50
CA PRO A 26 -16.43 -0.57 -11.60
C PRO A 26 -15.25 -0.89 -10.66
N VAL A 27 -15.20 -2.14 -10.22
CA VAL A 27 -14.04 -2.71 -9.54
C VAL A 27 -13.39 -3.74 -10.46
N PHE A 28 -12.09 -3.60 -10.68
CA PHE A 28 -11.32 -4.39 -11.64
C PHE A 28 -10.30 -5.30 -10.97
N TYR A 29 -10.15 -6.49 -11.52
CA TYR A 29 -9.03 -7.37 -11.28
C TYR A 29 -8.41 -7.76 -12.63
N ARG A 30 -7.14 -7.44 -12.84
CA ARG A 30 -6.44 -7.66 -14.12
C ARG A 30 -7.23 -7.15 -15.34
N GLN A 31 -7.81 -5.95 -15.23
CA GLN A 31 -8.65 -5.29 -16.26
C GLN A 31 -10.01 -5.95 -16.54
N ILE A 32 -10.39 -6.99 -15.81
CA ILE A 32 -11.71 -7.59 -15.86
C ILE A 32 -12.57 -6.95 -14.77
N GLN A 33 -13.76 -6.48 -15.12
CA GLN A 33 -14.70 -5.99 -14.12
C GLN A 33 -15.21 -7.17 -13.29
N VAL A 34 -15.01 -7.11 -11.98
CA VAL A 34 -15.36 -8.16 -11.02
C VAL A 34 -16.31 -7.68 -9.94
N GLY A 35 -16.70 -6.40 -9.99
CA GLY A 35 -17.57 -5.80 -8.99
C GLY A 35 -17.85 -4.33 -9.27
N GLN A 36 -18.43 -3.66 -8.28
CA GLN A 36 -18.79 -2.24 -8.38
C GLN A 36 -18.88 -1.56 -7.01
N VAL A 37 -18.73 -0.23 -7.01
CA VAL A 37 -19.00 0.63 -5.86
C VAL A 37 -20.49 0.66 -5.58
N LYS A 38 -20.89 0.40 -4.34
CA LYS A 38 -22.29 0.42 -3.89
C LYS A 38 -22.72 1.78 -3.38
N SER A 39 -21.91 2.31 -2.46
CA SER A 39 -22.17 3.58 -1.80
C SER A 39 -20.87 4.10 -1.18
N PHE A 40 -20.89 5.34 -0.78
CA PHE A 40 -19.83 5.94 -0.01
C PHE A 40 -20.41 6.95 0.98
N GLN A 41 -19.69 7.18 2.06
CA GLN A 41 -20.04 8.14 3.10
C GLN A 41 -18.78 8.67 3.77
N LEU A 42 -18.91 9.82 4.43
CA LEU A 42 -17.86 10.31 5.31
C LEU A 42 -17.77 9.40 6.55
N GLY A 43 -16.58 9.02 6.94
CA GLY A 43 -16.34 8.23 8.15
C GLY A 43 -16.67 9.02 9.42
N ASP A 44 -16.82 8.33 10.53
CA ASP A 44 -17.15 8.94 11.84
C ASP A 44 -16.06 9.92 12.31
N ASP A 45 -14.82 9.73 11.84
CA ASP A 45 -13.69 10.62 12.10
C ASP A 45 -13.73 11.95 11.33
N GLN A 46 -14.72 12.12 10.42
CA GLN A 46 -14.91 13.26 9.51
C GLN A 46 -13.66 13.57 8.65
N ARG A 47 -12.76 12.61 8.50
CA ARG A 47 -11.49 12.76 7.74
C ARG A 47 -11.33 11.71 6.67
N THR A 48 -11.83 10.52 6.93
CA THR A 48 -11.76 9.41 5.97
C THR A 48 -13.10 9.23 5.26
N ILE A 49 -13.06 8.61 4.10
CA ILE A 49 -14.24 8.23 3.33
C ILE A 49 -14.34 6.71 3.38
N GLU A 50 -15.51 6.23 3.75
CA GLU A 50 -15.86 4.81 3.71
C GLU A 50 -16.60 4.52 2.41
N ILE A 51 -16.07 3.60 1.62
CA ILE A 51 -16.57 3.20 0.32
C ILE A 51 -16.99 1.73 0.42
N LYS A 52 -18.28 1.46 0.25
CA LYS A 52 -18.78 0.09 0.20
C LYS A 52 -18.69 -0.43 -1.22
N VAL A 53 -18.04 -1.57 -1.40
CA VAL A 53 -17.88 -2.24 -2.68
C VAL A 53 -18.50 -3.63 -2.63
N HIS A 54 -18.96 -4.09 -3.77
CA HIS A 54 -19.47 -5.44 -3.98
C HIS A 54 -18.62 -6.13 -5.02
N ILE A 55 -18.12 -7.31 -4.69
CA ILE A 55 -17.42 -8.23 -5.60
C ILE A 55 -18.36 -9.37 -5.91
N GLU A 56 -18.50 -9.70 -7.18
CA GLU A 56 -19.36 -10.80 -7.63
C GLU A 56 -18.92 -12.15 -7.04
N PRO A 57 -19.85 -13.09 -6.80
CA PRO A 57 -19.54 -14.37 -6.15
C PRO A 57 -18.43 -15.15 -6.80
N ALA A 58 -18.36 -15.14 -8.15
CA ALA A 58 -17.35 -15.84 -8.92
C ALA A 58 -15.90 -15.35 -8.67
N TYR A 59 -15.77 -14.13 -8.13
CA TYR A 59 -14.47 -13.47 -7.92
C TYR A 59 -14.17 -13.19 -6.45
N ALA A 60 -15.06 -13.60 -5.54
CA ALA A 60 -14.91 -13.34 -4.11
C ALA A 60 -13.58 -13.89 -3.55
N ASP A 61 -13.16 -15.05 -4.01
CA ASP A 61 -11.92 -15.71 -3.59
C ASP A 61 -10.64 -15.02 -4.06
N LEU A 62 -10.73 -14.07 -5.00
CA LEU A 62 -9.58 -13.28 -5.43
C LEU A 62 -9.17 -12.24 -4.39
N VAL A 63 -10.09 -11.88 -3.48
CA VAL A 63 -9.82 -10.95 -2.39
C VAL A 63 -9.33 -11.73 -1.17
N ARG A 64 -8.12 -11.42 -0.74
CA ARG A 64 -7.45 -12.06 0.39
C ARG A 64 -7.01 -10.99 1.40
N LYS A 65 -6.49 -11.42 2.54
CA LYS A 65 -6.04 -10.52 3.61
C LYS A 65 -5.06 -9.44 3.13
N HIS A 66 -4.15 -9.80 2.21
CA HIS A 66 -3.12 -8.88 1.69
C HIS A 66 -3.50 -8.27 0.33
N THR A 67 -4.78 -8.26 -0.02
CA THR A 67 -5.26 -7.56 -1.21
C THR A 67 -5.10 -6.05 -1.03
N ARG A 68 -4.62 -5.39 -2.09
CA ARG A 68 -4.46 -3.95 -2.13
C ARG A 68 -5.36 -3.37 -3.19
N PHE A 69 -6.12 -2.36 -2.79
CA PHE A 69 -7.05 -1.63 -3.64
C PHE A 69 -6.48 -0.25 -3.95
N TRP A 70 -6.60 0.21 -5.19
CA TRP A 70 -6.20 1.55 -5.59
C TRP A 70 -7.21 2.18 -6.53
N ASN A 71 -7.22 3.52 -6.55
CA ASN A 71 -8.02 4.28 -7.50
C ASN A 71 -7.38 4.16 -8.88
N ALA A 72 -8.11 3.56 -9.84
CA ALA A 72 -7.65 3.30 -11.19
C ALA A 72 -7.99 4.45 -12.17
N SER A 73 -8.63 5.53 -11.69
CA SER A 73 -9.06 6.66 -12.52
C SER A 73 -7.98 7.72 -12.73
N GLY A 74 -6.77 7.52 -12.23
CA GLY A 74 -5.68 8.48 -12.30
C GLY A 74 -4.63 8.16 -13.37
N ILE A 75 -4.17 9.20 -14.08
CA ILE A 75 -2.87 9.15 -14.74
C ILE A 75 -1.83 9.47 -13.68
N SER A 76 -1.06 8.47 -13.25
CA SER A 76 0.07 8.73 -12.37
C SER A 76 1.19 9.36 -13.19
N ILE A 77 1.39 10.66 -13.00
CA ILE A 77 2.56 11.35 -13.53
C ILE A 77 3.60 11.39 -12.40
N SER A 78 4.53 10.46 -12.43
CA SER A 78 5.70 10.52 -11.55
C SER A 78 6.84 11.22 -12.30
N GLY A 79 7.16 12.42 -11.86
CA GLY A 79 8.26 13.23 -12.37
C GLY A 79 9.41 13.29 -11.36
N GLY A 80 10.61 13.00 -11.82
CA GLY A 80 11.87 13.24 -11.11
C GLY A 80 12.91 13.82 -12.09
N LEU A 81 14.08 14.21 -11.58
CA LEU A 81 15.19 14.74 -12.39
C LEU A 81 15.68 13.81 -13.51
N SER A 82 15.17 12.57 -13.58
CA SER A 82 15.48 11.54 -14.58
C SER A 82 14.40 11.35 -15.66
N GLY A 83 13.38 12.23 -15.74
CA GLY A 83 12.34 12.18 -16.78
C GLY A 83 10.94 11.84 -16.25
N PHE A 84 9.94 12.03 -17.12
CA PHE A 84 8.56 11.72 -16.83
C PHE A 84 8.24 10.28 -17.28
N LYS A 85 7.75 9.45 -16.36
CA LYS A 85 7.14 8.16 -16.70
C LYS A 85 5.63 8.31 -16.59
N VAL A 86 4.96 8.30 -17.74
CA VAL A 86 3.50 8.20 -17.79
C VAL A 86 3.14 6.72 -17.86
N ARG A 87 2.54 6.21 -16.81
CA ARG A 87 1.85 4.91 -16.84
C ARG A 87 0.36 5.19 -16.93
N SER A 88 -0.24 4.83 -18.03
CA SER A 88 -1.69 4.86 -18.15
C SER A 88 -2.22 3.41 -18.03
N GLU A 89 -3.14 3.23 -17.13
CA GLU A 89 -4.06 2.10 -17.17
C GLU A 89 -4.89 2.19 -18.46
N SER A 90 -5.63 1.15 -18.83
CA SER A 90 -6.45 1.16 -20.04
C SER A 90 -7.30 2.43 -20.16
N LEU A 91 -7.40 3.02 -21.36
CA LEU A 91 -8.19 4.23 -21.64
C LEU A 91 -9.65 4.13 -21.15
N LEU A 92 -10.22 2.93 -21.12
CA LEU A 92 -11.56 2.68 -20.57
C LEU A 92 -11.62 2.92 -19.05
N THR A 93 -10.57 2.54 -18.32
CA THR A 93 -10.47 2.72 -16.87
C THR A 93 -10.29 4.20 -16.52
N LEU A 94 -9.56 4.94 -17.37
CA LEU A 94 -9.34 6.37 -17.23
C LEU A 94 -10.62 7.18 -17.44
N ALA A 95 -11.47 6.78 -18.39
CA ALA A 95 -12.68 7.50 -18.74
C ALA A 95 -13.85 7.29 -17.76
N ALA A 96 -13.93 6.12 -17.13
CA ALA A 96 -15.08 5.74 -16.31
C ALA A 96 -14.85 5.94 -14.80
N GLY A 97 -13.62 6.20 -14.38
CA GLY A 97 -13.25 6.08 -12.96
C GLY A 97 -13.45 4.66 -12.46
N GLY A 98 -12.68 4.22 -11.48
CA GLY A 98 -12.85 2.86 -10.97
C GLY A 98 -11.86 2.53 -9.88
N ILE A 99 -12.04 1.35 -9.30
CA ILE A 99 -11.13 0.78 -8.32
C ILE A 99 -10.49 -0.44 -8.98
N ALA A 100 -9.19 -0.59 -8.83
CA ALA A 100 -8.52 -1.84 -9.18
C ALA A 100 -7.90 -2.48 -7.94
N PHE A 101 -7.68 -3.78 -7.99
CA PHE A 101 -6.98 -4.47 -6.92
C PHE A 101 -6.05 -5.56 -7.44
N ALA A 102 -5.07 -5.88 -6.62
CA ALA A 102 -4.22 -7.04 -6.75
C ALA A 102 -4.00 -7.69 -5.39
N THR A 103 -3.87 -8.99 -5.40
CA THR A 103 -3.48 -9.76 -4.23
C THR A 103 -2.00 -10.11 -4.40
N SER A 104 -1.17 -9.66 -3.46
CA SER A 104 0.25 -10.00 -3.42
C SER A 104 0.38 -11.44 -2.95
N ASP A 105 0.20 -12.37 -3.88
CA ASP A 105 0.31 -13.77 -3.58
C ASP A 105 1.17 -14.48 -4.59
N SER A 106 2.36 -14.82 -4.18
CA SER A 106 3.25 -15.63 -4.98
C SER A 106 2.96 -17.14 -4.86
N ARG A 107 2.03 -17.60 -3.97
CA ARG A 107 1.88 -19.05 -3.71
C ARG A 107 0.56 -19.53 -3.11
N GLY A 108 -0.52 -18.75 -3.13
CA GLY A 108 -1.78 -19.22 -2.53
C GLY A 108 -1.84 -19.22 -0.99
N ASP A 109 -0.82 -18.67 -0.33
CA ASP A 109 -0.68 -18.70 1.13
C ASP A 109 -1.37 -17.54 1.87
N SER A 110 -1.97 -16.60 1.14
CA SER A 110 -2.69 -15.50 1.79
C SER A 110 -4.01 -16.01 2.38
N PRO A 111 -4.25 -15.83 3.68
CA PRO A 111 -5.48 -16.28 4.30
C PRO A 111 -6.70 -15.57 3.70
N PRO A 112 -7.90 -16.17 3.82
CA PRO A 112 -9.14 -15.51 3.43
C PRO A 112 -9.27 -14.15 4.08
N THR A 113 -9.93 -13.22 3.38
CA THR A 113 -10.21 -11.91 3.97
C THR A 113 -11.28 -12.01 5.04
N ASP A 114 -11.19 -11.09 6.02
CA ASP A 114 -12.25 -10.84 6.98
C ASP A 114 -13.08 -9.64 6.47
N PRO A 115 -14.32 -9.84 5.99
CA PRO A 115 -15.12 -8.76 5.43
C PRO A 115 -15.47 -7.64 6.42
N SER A 116 -15.35 -7.90 7.72
CA SER A 116 -15.60 -6.90 8.76
C SER A 116 -14.48 -5.89 8.91
N LYS A 117 -13.28 -6.22 8.41
CA LYS A 117 -12.13 -5.33 8.46
C LYS A 117 -12.05 -4.48 7.19
N PRO A 118 -11.99 -3.15 7.31
CA PRO A 118 -11.87 -2.29 6.16
C PRO A 118 -10.50 -2.43 5.50
N PHE A 119 -10.47 -2.42 4.17
CA PHE A 119 -9.25 -2.28 3.40
C PHE A 119 -8.91 -0.81 3.17
N ARG A 120 -7.64 -0.52 2.96
CA ARG A 120 -7.22 0.80 2.49
C ARG A 120 -7.40 0.90 0.98
N LEU A 121 -8.00 2.01 0.51
CA LEU A 121 -7.97 2.43 -0.88
C LEU A 121 -6.81 3.41 -1.06
N TYR A 122 -5.84 3.03 -1.87
CA TYR A 122 -4.69 3.87 -2.21
C TYR A 122 -5.04 4.84 -3.34
N ASP A 123 -4.36 5.97 -3.39
CA ASP A 123 -4.61 7.00 -4.39
C ASP A 123 -4.33 6.54 -5.83
N ASP A 124 -3.36 5.66 -6.00
CA ASP A 124 -2.95 5.09 -7.28
C ASP A 124 -2.20 3.75 -7.12
N TYR A 125 -1.84 3.14 -8.24
CA TYR A 125 -1.10 1.89 -8.28
C TYR A 125 0.27 1.99 -7.60
N ASP A 126 1.02 3.08 -7.82
CA ASP A 126 2.35 3.25 -7.25
C ASP A 126 2.29 3.36 -5.72
N ALA A 127 1.29 4.06 -5.19
CA ALA A 127 1.01 4.11 -3.75
C ALA A 127 0.65 2.73 -3.20
N ALA A 128 -0.16 1.94 -3.93
CA ALA A 128 -0.49 0.57 -3.55
C ALA A 128 0.72 -0.36 -3.58
N GLN A 129 1.65 -0.18 -4.51
CA GLN A 129 2.88 -0.97 -4.62
C GLN A 129 4.00 -0.51 -3.67
N ALA A 130 3.91 0.72 -3.17
CA ALA A 130 4.96 1.30 -2.31
C ALA A 130 5.21 0.54 -0.99
N GLY A 131 4.38 -0.46 -0.69
CA GLY A 131 4.51 -1.23 0.53
C GLY A 131 3.91 -0.52 1.75
N LEU A 132 4.06 -1.14 2.89
CA LEU A 132 3.73 -0.52 4.18
C LEU A 132 4.72 0.61 4.45
N ARG A 133 4.22 1.82 4.72
CA ARG A 133 5.07 2.96 5.06
C ARG A 133 5.19 3.10 6.57
N VAL A 134 6.42 3.05 7.04
CA VAL A 134 6.75 3.25 8.45
C VAL A 134 7.65 4.46 8.57
N LYS A 135 7.27 5.42 9.42
CA LYS A 135 8.10 6.57 9.75
C LYS A 135 8.83 6.30 11.06
N LEU A 136 10.15 6.30 11.00
CA LEU A 136 11.01 6.03 12.13
C LEU A 136 11.75 7.30 12.52
N LYS A 137 11.50 7.80 13.74
CA LYS A 137 12.27 8.93 14.29
C LYS A 137 13.59 8.42 14.84
N MET A 138 14.69 9.04 14.40
CA MET A 138 16.05 8.62 14.72
C MET A 138 16.90 9.84 15.13
N ASN A 139 17.84 9.62 16.06
CA ASN A 139 18.79 10.64 16.46
C ASN A 139 20.11 10.56 15.68
N ASP A 140 20.40 9.39 15.09
CA ASP A 140 21.60 9.17 14.26
C ASP A 140 21.19 8.42 13.00
N VAL A 141 21.47 9.00 11.86
CA VAL A 141 21.23 8.45 10.52
C VAL A 141 22.53 8.18 9.77
N SER A 142 23.66 8.23 10.46
CA SER A 142 24.97 7.97 9.85
C SER A 142 25.05 6.55 9.29
N GLY A 143 25.50 6.44 8.04
CA GLY A 143 25.58 5.15 7.33
C GLY A 143 24.25 4.64 6.76
N ILE A 144 23.19 5.46 6.77
CA ILE A 144 21.92 5.15 6.12
C ILE A 144 21.85 5.90 4.78
N ASP A 145 21.84 5.16 3.69
CA ASP A 145 21.71 5.67 2.33
C ASP A 145 20.27 5.48 1.83
N PRO A 146 19.48 6.54 1.62
CA PRO A 146 18.16 6.45 1.02
C PRO A 146 18.18 5.73 -0.33
N GLY A 147 17.26 4.81 -0.53
CA GLY A 147 17.18 3.98 -1.74
C GLY A 147 18.16 2.79 -1.79
N ARG A 148 19.06 2.64 -0.80
CA ARG A 148 20.06 1.55 -0.75
C ARG A 148 20.03 0.77 0.56
N THR A 149 19.84 1.43 1.70
CA THR A 149 19.86 0.75 3.00
C THR A 149 18.66 -0.16 3.17
N PRO A 150 18.87 -1.49 3.26
CA PRO A 150 17.78 -2.43 3.47
C PRO A 150 17.30 -2.41 4.92
N VAL A 151 16.03 -2.73 5.14
CA VAL A 151 15.51 -3.10 6.45
C VAL A 151 15.49 -4.63 6.52
N MET A 152 16.14 -5.18 7.55
CA MET A 152 16.33 -6.62 7.69
C MET A 152 15.55 -7.15 8.90
N PHE A 153 14.98 -8.35 8.77
CA PHE A 153 14.41 -9.11 9.88
C PHE A 153 14.91 -10.55 9.80
N ASN A 154 15.59 -11.01 10.85
CA ASN A 154 16.19 -12.36 10.90
C ASN A 154 17.03 -12.70 9.65
N GLY A 155 17.80 -11.74 9.13
CA GLY A 155 18.64 -11.95 7.95
C GLY A 155 17.91 -11.87 6.61
N VAL A 156 16.60 -11.63 6.60
CA VAL A 156 15.79 -11.47 5.39
C VAL A 156 15.49 -9.99 5.17
N GLN A 157 15.63 -9.51 3.94
CA GLN A 157 15.24 -8.15 3.60
C GLN A 157 13.71 -8.03 3.60
N VAL A 158 13.19 -7.17 4.47
CA VAL A 158 11.76 -6.90 4.65
C VAL A 158 11.38 -5.45 4.33
N GLY A 159 12.32 -4.64 3.87
CA GLY A 159 12.04 -3.26 3.51
C GLY A 159 13.25 -2.53 2.98
N LEU A 160 13.07 -1.24 2.72
CA LEU A 160 14.10 -0.33 2.23
C LEU A 160 13.86 1.07 2.79
N VAL A 161 14.92 1.75 3.19
CA VAL A 161 14.86 3.18 3.53
C VAL A 161 14.65 3.98 2.24
N LYS A 162 13.56 4.76 2.15
CA LYS A 162 13.20 5.54 0.96
C LYS A 162 13.71 6.96 1.01
N SER A 163 13.53 7.63 2.14
CA SER A 163 13.98 9.00 2.35
C SER A 163 14.36 9.22 3.81
N ILE A 164 15.13 10.28 4.05
CA ILE A 164 15.44 10.79 5.37
C ILE A 164 15.14 12.28 5.35
N ASP A 165 14.27 12.71 6.26
CA ASP A 165 13.91 14.10 6.45
C ASP A 165 14.50 14.59 7.78
N MET A 166 15.30 15.65 7.74
CA MET A 166 15.86 16.27 8.94
C MET A 166 14.78 17.04 9.70
N GLY A 167 14.75 16.87 11.00
CA GLY A 167 13.91 17.68 11.88
C GLY A 167 14.28 19.16 11.83
N LYS A 168 13.33 20.05 12.10
CA LYS A 168 13.53 21.51 12.07
C LYS A 168 14.62 21.98 13.04
N ASP A 169 14.86 21.24 14.09
CA ASP A 169 15.84 21.48 15.15
C ASP A 169 17.21 20.85 14.85
N TYR A 170 17.35 20.14 13.73
CA TYR A 170 18.55 19.39 13.33
C TYR A 170 19.04 18.36 14.36
N SER A 171 18.27 18.09 15.41
CA SER A 171 18.63 17.14 16.47
C SER A 171 18.09 15.74 16.23
N SER A 172 17.15 15.60 15.31
CA SER A 172 16.54 14.32 14.94
C SER A 172 16.27 14.26 13.44
N ALA A 173 16.15 13.07 12.92
CA ALA A 173 15.73 12.80 11.55
C ALA A 173 14.56 11.83 11.55
N THR A 174 13.73 11.90 10.50
CA THR A 174 12.67 10.93 10.26
C THR A 174 13.01 10.13 9.02
N ALA A 175 13.26 8.83 9.18
CA ALA A 175 13.43 7.91 8.08
C ALA A 175 12.06 7.38 7.63
N ASP A 176 11.79 7.45 6.32
CA ASP A 176 10.61 6.86 5.69
C ASP A 176 11.01 5.49 5.11
N LEU A 177 10.44 4.45 5.69
CA LEU A 177 10.69 3.07 5.33
C LEU A 177 9.56 2.53 4.46
N ALA A 178 9.89 1.92 3.32
CA ALA A 178 8.96 1.09 2.58
C ALA A 178 9.16 -0.37 3.00
N MET A 179 8.19 -0.92 3.70
CA MET A 179 8.22 -2.28 4.21
C MET A 179 7.43 -3.22 3.32
N ASP A 180 7.83 -4.48 3.26
CA ASP A 180 7.03 -5.53 2.63
C ASP A 180 5.68 -5.64 3.35
N PRO A 181 4.55 -5.62 2.64
CA PRO A 181 3.23 -5.77 3.26
C PRO A 181 3.07 -7.01 4.14
N ARG A 182 3.80 -8.08 3.82
CA ARG A 182 3.74 -9.34 4.58
C ARG A 182 4.22 -9.23 6.02
N VAL A 183 4.97 -8.19 6.35
CA VAL A 183 5.43 -7.95 7.71
C VAL A 183 4.52 -7.02 8.51
N GLU A 184 3.40 -6.58 7.95
CA GLU A 184 2.46 -5.69 8.63
C GLU A 184 1.99 -6.26 9.96
N ASP A 185 1.65 -7.55 10.01
CA ASP A 185 1.22 -8.24 11.22
C ASP A 185 2.34 -8.41 12.26
N MET A 186 3.61 -8.23 11.85
CA MET A 186 4.78 -8.35 12.73
C MET A 186 5.18 -6.98 13.32
N LEU A 187 4.67 -5.89 12.74
CA LEU A 187 4.93 -4.53 13.20
C LEU A 187 3.88 -4.15 14.26
N LEU A 188 4.17 -4.52 15.48
CA LEU A 188 3.30 -4.26 16.64
C LEU A 188 3.75 -2.98 17.34
N GLU A 189 2.88 -2.45 18.21
CA GLU A 189 3.26 -1.43 19.16
C GLU A 189 4.42 -1.95 20.03
N GLY A 190 5.53 -1.21 20.07
CA GLY A 190 6.75 -1.67 20.74
C GLY A 190 7.77 -2.38 19.83
N THR A 191 7.53 -2.50 18.53
CA THR A 191 8.57 -2.98 17.59
C THR A 191 9.78 -2.04 17.61
N GLU A 192 10.94 -2.57 17.89
CA GLU A 192 12.19 -1.83 17.95
C GLU A 192 12.98 -1.96 16.64
N PHE A 193 13.58 -0.86 16.22
CA PHE A 193 14.49 -0.78 15.08
C PHE A 193 15.87 -0.34 15.55
N TRP A 194 16.90 -0.96 15.05
CA TRP A 194 18.29 -0.56 15.32
C TRP A 194 19.12 -0.51 14.04
N THR A 195 20.15 0.34 14.04
CA THR A 195 21.10 0.42 12.93
C THR A 195 22.19 -0.61 13.11
N VAL A 196 22.50 -1.37 12.06
CA VAL A 196 23.65 -2.27 12.02
C VAL A 196 24.75 -1.57 11.21
N LYS A 197 25.83 -1.18 11.88
CA LYS A 197 27.00 -0.64 11.21
C LYS A 197 27.94 -1.79 10.84
N PRO A 198 28.32 -1.96 9.57
CA PRO A 198 29.32 -2.97 9.22
C PRO A 198 30.64 -2.63 9.91
N SER A 199 31.12 -3.52 10.77
CA SER A 199 32.46 -3.43 11.33
C SER A 199 33.43 -4.09 10.35
N ILE A 200 34.24 -3.30 9.63
CA ILE A 200 35.35 -3.83 8.86
C ILE A 200 36.52 -4.00 9.84
N SER A 201 36.78 -5.20 10.27
CA SER A 201 38.02 -5.53 10.99
C SER A 201 39.13 -5.76 9.97
N LEU A 202 40.16 -4.97 10.04
CA LEU A 202 41.42 -5.17 9.26
C LEU A 202 42.17 -6.43 9.66
N ALA A 203 41.69 -7.23 10.62
CA ALA A 203 42.33 -8.44 11.11
C ALA A 203 42.13 -9.69 10.25
N GLY A 204 41.56 -9.57 9.06
CA GLY A 204 41.19 -10.69 8.17
C GLY A 204 41.98 -10.80 6.87
N ILE A 205 43.13 -10.11 6.71
CA ILE A 205 44.03 -10.29 5.55
C ILE A 205 45.40 -10.72 6.09
N THR A 206 45.53 -11.94 6.54
CA THR A 206 46.79 -12.64 6.69
C THR A 206 46.60 -14.11 6.30
N GLY A 207 47.24 -14.49 5.20
CA GLY A 207 47.45 -15.88 4.78
C GLY A 207 46.82 -16.27 3.49
#